data_23c9793e1ccbe76b64582196d2ee32dd
#
_entry.id   23c9793e1ccbe76b64582196d2ee32dd
#
_cell.length_a   1.000
_cell.length_b   1.000
_cell.length_c   1.000
_cell.angle_alpha   90.00
_cell.angle_beta   90.00
_cell.angle_gamma   90.00
#
_symmetry.space_group_name_H-M   'P 1'
#
loop_
_entity.id
_entity.type
_entity.pdbx_description
1 polymer ?
#
loop_
_entity_poly.entity_id
_entity_poly.type
_entity_poly.pdbx_seq_one_letter_code
_entity_poly.pdbx_strand_id
1 'polypeptide(L)'
;MSVEATDPDFKRAIELIDAGDCVALAKMLDAHPRLLVDRVPVADDAAGAYFANPKLIWFVAENPVRNGTLPDNIANVVIAIIEAARKHAVAELKADLDYTLALVASGRVARETGAQEPLIQVLTGA
;
A
#
# COMPACT_ATOMS: atom_id res chain seq x y z
N MET A 1 -11.90 9.57 -10.12
CA MET A 1 -10.56 9.88 -10.61
C MET A 1 -9.54 9.01 -9.90
N SER A 2 -8.71 8.31 -10.62
CA SER A 2 -7.75 7.39 -10.02
C SER A 2 -6.39 8.07 -9.79
N VAL A 3 -5.67 7.60 -8.76
CA VAL A 3 -4.29 8.00 -8.52
C VAL A 3 -3.40 7.20 -9.45
N GLU A 4 -2.65 7.88 -10.30
CA GLU A 4 -1.72 7.23 -11.22
C GLU A 4 -0.29 7.60 -10.86
N ALA A 5 0.52 6.59 -10.63
CA ALA A 5 1.94 6.78 -10.40
C ALA A 5 2.64 7.11 -11.73
N THR A 6 3.53 8.10 -11.70
CA THR A 6 4.30 8.50 -12.88
C THR A 6 5.60 7.71 -13.00
N ASP A 7 6.06 7.09 -11.91
CA ASP A 7 7.27 6.26 -11.90
C ASP A 7 6.89 4.82 -12.29
N PRO A 8 7.53 4.23 -13.33
CA PRO A 8 7.16 2.89 -13.80
C PRO A 8 7.31 1.81 -12.72
N ASP A 9 8.31 1.91 -11.85
CA ASP A 9 8.52 0.91 -10.80
C ASP A 9 7.41 0.97 -9.75
N PHE A 10 7.04 2.17 -9.31
CA PHE A 10 5.90 2.33 -8.41
C PHE A 10 4.60 1.89 -9.07
N LYS A 11 4.40 2.23 -10.32
CA LYS A 11 3.21 1.81 -11.06
C LYS A 11 3.09 0.29 -11.08
N ARG A 12 4.18 -0.39 -11.37
CA ARG A 12 4.19 -1.86 -11.40
C ARG A 12 3.92 -2.44 -10.00
N ALA A 13 4.54 -1.88 -8.97
CA ALA A 13 4.32 -2.34 -7.59
C ALA A 13 2.85 -2.19 -7.18
N ILE A 14 2.22 -1.07 -7.53
CA ILE A 14 0.81 -0.83 -7.25
C ILE A 14 -0.07 -1.86 -7.99
N GLU A 15 0.25 -2.16 -9.24
CA GLU A 15 -0.46 -3.20 -10.00
C GLU A 15 -0.37 -4.56 -9.32
N LEU A 16 0.80 -4.89 -8.76
CA LEU A 16 0.99 -6.16 -8.03
C LEU A 16 0.19 -6.20 -6.73
N ILE A 17 0.08 -5.06 -6.04
CA ILE A 17 -0.78 -4.95 -4.86
C ILE A 17 -2.24 -5.22 -5.25
N ASP A 18 -2.71 -4.58 -6.31
CA ASP A 18 -4.08 -4.69 -6.75
C ASP A 18 -4.42 -6.11 -7.23
N ALA A 19 -3.43 -6.80 -7.80
CA ALA A 19 -3.57 -8.18 -8.26
C ALA A 19 -3.42 -9.22 -7.14
N GLY A 20 -2.89 -8.82 -5.99
CA GLY A 20 -2.61 -9.75 -4.90
C GLY A 20 -1.41 -10.66 -5.17
N ASP A 21 -0.49 -10.25 -6.03
CA ASP A 21 0.68 -11.05 -6.41
C ASP A 21 1.82 -10.85 -5.43
N CYS A 22 1.74 -11.53 -4.30
CA CYS A 22 2.69 -11.39 -3.20
C CYS A 22 4.12 -11.79 -3.60
N VAL A 23 4.27 -12.83 -4.41
CA VAL A 23 5.60 -13.34 -4.80
C VAL A 23 6.31 -12.33 -5.69
N ALA A 24 5.65 -11.84 -6.72
CA ALA A 24 6.24 -10.85 -7.62
C ALA A 24 6.51 -9.53 -6.89
N LEU A 25 5.61 -9.13 -6.01
CA LEU A 25 5.78 -7.91 -5.20
C LEU A 25 7.00 -8.02 -4.30
N ALA A 26 7.15 -9.14 -3.59
CA ALA A 26 8.31 -9.35 -2.71
C ALA A 26 9.63 -9.28 -3.48
N LYS A 27 9.68 -9.91 -4.64
CA LYS A 27 10.87 -9.85 -5.50
C LYS A 27 11.18 -8.43 -5.96
N MET A 28 10.15 -7.68 -6.32
CA MET A 28 10.31 -6.30 -6.77
C MET A 28 10.82 -5.40 -5.65
N LEU A 29 10.29 -5.56 -4.45
CA LEU A 29 10.72 -4.78 -3.29
C LEU A 29 12.16 -5.10 -2.88
N ASP A 30 12.58 -6.37 -3.01
CA ASP A 30 13.98 -6.75 -2.77
C ASP A 30 14.92 -6.14 -3.80
N ALA A 31 14.51 -6.09 -5.06
CA ALA A 31 15.32 -5.52 -6.14
C ALA A 31 15.36 -3.99 -6.09
N HIS A 32 14.30 -3.37 -5.59
CA HIS A 32 14.14 -1.91 -5.56
C HIS A 32 13.68 -1.45 -4.17
N PRO A 33 14.56 -1.52 -3.14
CA PRO A 33 14.18 -1.15 -1.77
C PRO A 33 13.71 0.31 -1.63
N ARG A 34 14.08 1.18 -2.57
CA ARG A 34 13.62 2.57 -2.57
C ARG A 34 12.10 2.70 -2.59
N LEU A 35 11.40 1.70 -3.14
CA LEU A 35 9.94 1.69 -3.19
C LEU A 35 9.30 1.65 -1.80
N LEU A 36 10.05 1.24 -0.79
CA LEU A 36 9.58 1.19 0.61
C LEU A 36 9.83 2.51 1.34
N VAL A 37 10.69 3.37 0.82
CA VAL A 37 11.14 4.59 1.50
C VAL A 37 10.65 5.84 0.77
N ASP A 38 10.75 5.85 -0.55
CA ASP A 38 10.42 7.02 -1.36
C ASP A 38 8.91 7.23 -1.43
N ARG A 39 8.51 8.48 -1.58
CA ARG A 39 7.12 8.82 -1.87
C ARG A 39 6.79 8.47 -3.32
N VAL A 40 5.59 7.97 -3.55
CA VAL A 40 5.11 7.64 -4.90
C VAL A 40 4.83 8.95 -5.65
N PRO A 41 5.56 9.26 -6.73
CA PRO A 41 5.20 10.43 -7.53
C PRO A 41 3.90 10.15 -8.30
N VAL A 42 2.94 11.05 -8.16
CA VAL A 42 1.64 10.93 -8.80
C VAL A 42 1.40 12.10 -9.75
N ALA A 43 0.47 11.90 -10.69
CA ALA A 43 0.11 12.95 -11.62
C ALA A 43 -0.44 14.16 -10.86
N ASP A 44 -0.12 15.37 -11.36
CA ASP A 44 -0.55 16.62 -10.75
C ASP A 44 -2.02 16.89 -11.10
N ASP A 45 -2.92 16.32 -10.31
CA ASP A 45 -4.34 16.44 -10.48
C ASP A 45 -5.05 16.50 -9.13
N ALA A 46 -6.38 16.34 -9.13
CA ALA A 46 -7.18 16.39 -7.91
C ALA A 46 -6.80 15.33 -6.87
N ALA A 47 -6.27 14.19 -7.31
CA ALA A 47 -5.82 13.16 -6.39
C ALA A 47 -4.59 13.61 -5.60
N GLY A 48 -3.73 14.42 -6.20
CA GLY A 48 -2.57 14.98 -5.52
C GLY A 48 -2.92 15.87 -4.34
N ALA A 49 -4.07 16.54 -4.40
CA ALA A 49 -4.53 17.37 -3.30
C ALA A 49 -4.93 16.55 -2.08
N TYR A 50 -5.39 15.32 -2.31
CA TYR A 50 -5.82 14.41 -1.26
C TYR A 50 -4.65 13.55 -0.76
N PHE A 51 -3.85 13.07 -1.68
CA PHE A 51 -2.84 12.04 -1.45
C PHE A 51 -1.44 12.52 -1.79
N ALA A 52 -1.10 13.74 -1.43
CA ALA A 52 0.16 14.37 -1.81
C ALA A 52 1.37 13.43 -1.61
N ASN A 53 1.86 12.83 -2.70
CA ASN A 53 3.00 11.91 -2.72
C ASN A 53 2.88 10.80 -1.66
N PRO A 54 1.96 9.84 -1.86
CA PRO A 54 1.72 8.79 -0.86
C PRO A 54 2.86 7.79 -0.78
N LYS A 55 2.91 7.04 0.33
CA LYS A 55 3.77 5.87 0.46
C LYS A 55 3.10 4.66 -0.22
N LEU A 56 3.93 3.73 -0.72
CA LEU A 56 3.42 2.54 -1.40
C LEU A 56 2.44 1.74 -0.53
N ILE A 57 2.78 1.52 0.74
CA ILE A 57 1.93 0.72 1.64
C ILE A 57 0.54 1.32 1.85
N TRP A 58 0.37 2.62 1.68
CA TRP A 58 -0.95 3.23 1.85
C TRP A 58 -1.98 2.73 0.82
N PHE A 59 -1.52 2.23 -0.32
CA PHE A 59 -2.41 1.76 -1.39
C PHE A 59 -3.20 0.50 -1.00
N VAL A 60 -2.78 -0.22 0.04
CA VAL A 60 -3.51 -1.42 0.50
C VAL A 60 -4.86 -1.06 1.14
N ALA A 61 -5.06 0.18 1.52
CA ALA A 61 -6.28 0.60 2.21
C ALA A 61 -7.45 0.93 1.28
N GLU A 62 -7.19 1.17 -0.03
CA GLU A 62 -8.20 1.70 -0.97
C GLU A 62 -8.88 2.97 -0.42
N ASN A 63 -8.10 3.83 0.21
CA ASN A 63 -8.58 5.07 0.81
C ASN A 63 -7.58 6.20 0.51
N PRO A 64 -7.84 7.08 -0.47
CA PRO A 64 -9.11 7.21 -1.21
C PRO A 64 -9.33 6.07 -2.20
N VAL A 65 -10.59 5.87 -2.54
CA VAL A 65 -10.99 4.77 -3.41
C VAL A 65 -10.42 4.95 -4.83
N ARG A 66 -9.79 3.91 -5.35
CA ARG A 66 -9.25 3.85 -6.72
C ARG A 66 -10.02 2.82 -7.56
N ASN A 67 -10.02 1.56 -7.10
CA ASN A 67 -10.63 0.43 -7.81
C ASN A 67 -11.98 0.04 -7.25
N GLY A 68 -12.29 0.41 -6.02
CA GLY A 68 -13.52 0.04 -5.34
C GLY A 68 -13.50 -1.39 -4.78
N THR A 69 -12.37 -2.07 -4.85
CA THR A 69 -12.22 -3.44 -4.35
C THR A 69 -10.78 -3.70 -3.92
N LEU A 70 -10.59 -4.78 -3.17
CA LEU A 70 -9.28 -5.26 -2.74
C LEU A 70 -9.19 -6.75 -3.07
N PRO A 71 -7.98 -7.28 -3.36
CA PRO A 71 -7.82 -8.71 -3.55
C PRO A 71 -8.11 -9.48 -2.26
N ASP A 72 -8.59 -10.71 -2.37
CA ASP A 72 -8.96 -11.54 -1.22
C ASP A 72 -7.80 -11.77 -0.26
N ASN A 73 -6.57 -11.74 -0.76
CA ASN A 73 -5.35 -11.94 0.03
C ASN A 73 -4.64 -10.64 0.37
N ILE A 74 -5.35 -9.53 0.46
CA ILE A 74 -4.71 -8.23 0.73
C ILE A 74 -3.90 -8.24 2.03
N ALA A 75 -4.33 -8.98 3.05
CA ALA A 75 -3.56 -9.10 4.28
C ALA A 75 -2.19 -9.74 4.03
N ASN A 76 -2.10 -10.73 3.16
CA ASN A 76 -0.83 -11.34 2.77
C ASN A 76 0.04 -10.37 1.97
N VAL A 77 -0.56 -9.53 1.15
CA VAL A 77 0.15 -8.46 0.44
C VAL A 77 0.81 -7.50 1.43
N VAL A 78 0.07 -7.10 2.46
CA VAL A 78 0.61 -6.23 3.51
C VAL A 78 1.78 -6.91 4.24
N ILE A 79 1.63 -8.19 4.57
CA ILE A 79 2.69 -8.96 5.22
C ILE A 79 3.96 -8.95 4.37
N ALA A 80 3.84 -9.15 3.06
CA ALA A 80 4.98 -9.12 2.14
C ALA A 80 5.69 -7.76 2.17
N ILE A 81 4.92 -6.67 2.20
CA ILE A 81 5.49 -5.32 2.27
C ILE A 81 6.20 -5.11 3.62
N ILE A 82 5.58 -5.51 4.72
CA ILE A 82 6.15 -5.37 6.06
C ILE A 82 7.45 -6.16 6.18
N GLU A 83 7.47 -7.39 5.70
CA GLU A 83 8.67 -8.23 5.76
C GLU A 83 9.81 -7.62 4.95
N ALA A 84 9.52 -7.09 3.77
CA ALA A 84 10.52 -6.40 2.95
C ALA A 84 11.05 -5.17 3.68
N ALA A 85 10.16 -4.38 4.30
CA ALA A 85 10.56 -3.19 5.05
C ALA A 85 11.45 -3.54 6.24
N ARG A 86 11.17 -4.61 6.94
CA ARG A 86 12.03 -5.08 8.04
C ARG A 86 13.38 -5.57 7.54
N LYS A 87 13.38 -6.34 6.46
CA LYS A 87 14.61 -6.85 5.84
C LYS A 87 15.54 -5.72 5.44
N HIS A 88 15.00 -4.63 4.90
CA HIS A 88 15.78 -3.48 4.45
C HIS A 88 15.90 -2.38 5.50
N ALA A 89 15.47 -2.65 6.74
CA ALA A 89 15.62 -1.75 7.90
C ALA A 89 15.04 -0.35 7.65
N VAL A 90 13.82 -0.29 7.12
CA VAL A 90 13.15 0.99 6.83
C VAL A 90 12.85 1.72 8.13
N ALA A 91 13.45 2.92 8.29
CA ALA A 91 13.36 3.69 9.54
C ALA A 91 11.95 4.20 9.84
N GLU A 92 11.16 4.49 8.81
CA GLU A 92 9.81 5.06 8.97
C GLU A 92 8.71 4.01 9.04
N LEU A 93 9.06 2.73 9.16
CA LEU A 93 8.08 1.64 9.10
C LEU A 93 6.95 1.83 10.10
N LYS A 94 7.26 2.15 11.35
CA LYS A 94 6.23 2.31 12.38
C LYS A 94 5.25 3.42 12.03
N ALA A 95 5.75 4.57 11.59
CA ALA A 95 4.90 5.69 11.18
C ALA A 95 4.05 5.33 9.96
N ASP A 96 4.62 4.60 9.01
CA ASP A 96 3.89 4.15 7.83
C ASP A 96 2.77 3.17 8.21
N LEU A 97 3.03 2.26 9.15
CA LEU A 97 2.03 1.31 9.63
C LEU A 97 0.90 2.02 10.37
N ASP A 98 1.23 2.97 11.24
CA ASP A 98 0.24 3.72 11.99
C ASP A 98 -0.68 4.53 11.07
N TYR A 99 -0.12 5.17 10.06
CA TYR A 99 -0.90 5.93 9.09
C TYR A 99 -1.78 5.01 8.24
N THR A 100 -1.22 3.90 7.78
CA THR A 100 -1.96 2.91 6.99
C THR A 100 -3.12 2.33 7.80
N LEU A 101 -2.90 2.06 9.07
CA LEU A 101 -3.95 1.57 9.98
C LEU A 101 -5.11 2.57 10.05
N ALA A 102 -4.81 3.86 10.16
CA ALA A 102 -5.85 4.89 10.17
C ALA A 102 -6.64 4.91 8.85
N LEU A 103 -5.96 4.76 7.71
CA LEU A 103 -6.62 4.69 6.41
C LEU A 103 -7.55 3.47 6.30
N VAL A 104 -7.09 2.31 6.78
CA VAL A 104 -7.90 1.08 6.77
C VAL A 104 -9.11 1.22 7.69
N ALA A 105 -8.90 1.75 8.89
CA ALA A 105 -9.96 1.88 9.88
C ALA A 105 -11.08 2.81 9.42
N SER A 106 -10.77 3.82 8.61
CA SER A 106 -11.75 4.77 8.08
C SER A 106 -12.17 4.46 6.64
N GLY A 107 -11.61 3.41 6.03
CA GLY A 107 -11.83 3.10 4.62
C GLY A 107 -13.13 2.35 4.37
N ARG A 108 -13.94 2.86 3.42
CA ARG A 108 -15.19 2.23 3.03
C ARG A 108 -14.97 0.87 2.35
N VAL A 109 -14.03 0.82 1.41
CA VAL A 109 -13.80 -0.40 0.63
C VAL A 109 -13.31 -1.54 1.51
N ALA A 110 -12.37 -1.27 2.42
CA ALA A 110 -11.87 -2.28 3.34
C ALA A 110 -12.99 -2.84 4.21
N ARG A 111 -13.89 -1.98 4.69
CA ARG A 111 -15.01 -2.38 5.52
C ARG A 111 -16.03 -3.21 4.74
N GLU A 112 -16.39 -2.76 3.53
CA GLU A 112 -17.42 -3.43 2.72
C GLU A 112 -16.97 -4.76 2.14
N THR A 113 -15.67 -4.90 1.86
CA THR A 113 -15.12 -6.15 1.31
C THR A 113 -14.73 -7.17 2.39
N GLY A 114 -14.83 -6.79 3.67
CA GLY A 114 -14.43 -7.66 4.77
C GLY A 114 -12.93 -7.69 5.02
N ALA A 115 -12.17 -6.85 4.34
CA ALA A 115 -10.71 -6.80 4.47
C ALA A 115 -10.26 -6.02 5.70
N GLN A 116 -11.12 -5.19 6.29
CA GLN A 116 -10.75 -4.27 7.36
C GLN A 116 -10.17 -5.00 8.58
N GLU A 117 -10.84 -6.02 9.07
CA GLU A 117 -10.40 -6.72 10.28
C GLU A 117 -9.08 -7.45 10.07
N PRO A 118 -8.88 -8.25 9.01
CA PRO A 118 -7.58 -8.87 8.75
C PRO A 118 -6.45 -7.85 8.60
N LEU A 119 -6.71 -6.73 7.92
CA LEU A 119 -5.70 -5.68 7.74
C LEU A 119 -5.34 -5.04 9.08
N ILE A 120 -6.33 -4.75 9.92
CA ILE A 120 -6.08 -4.17 11.24
C ILE A 120 -5.23 -5.12 12.08
N GLN A 121 -5.53 -6.41 12.06
CA GLN A 121 -4.76 -7.41 12.80
C GLN A 121 -3.30 -7.45 12.36
N VAL A 122 -3.05 -7.45 11.05
CA VAL A 122 -1.69 -7.49 10.51
C VAL A 122 -0.94 -6.20 10.86
N LEU A 123 -1.57 -5.05 10.69
CA LEU A 123 -0.92 -3.76 10.92
C LEU A 123 -0.64 -3.51 12.40
N THR A 124 -1.51 -3.96 13.29
CA THR A 124 -1.29 -3.79 14.74
C THR A 124 -0.32 -4.82 15.31
N GLY A 125 -0.25 -6.01 14.73
CA GLY A 125 0.67 -7.06 15.16
C GLY A 125 2.08 -6.94 14.62
N ALA A 126 2.30 -5.99 13.72
CA ALA A 126 3.58 -5.85 13.03
C ALA A 126 4.66 -5.15 13.87
#